data_731a8b3156e660f16efe5ce28983cdb1
#
_entry.id   731a8b3156e660f16efe5ce28983cdb1
#
_cell.length_a   1.000
_cell.length_b   1.000
_cell.length_c   1.000
_cell.angle_alpha   90.00
_cell.angle_beta   90.00
_cell.angle_gamma   90.00
#
_symmetry.space_group_name_H-M   'P 1'
#
loop_
_entity.id
_entity.type
_entity.pdbx_description
1 polymer ?
#
loop_
_entity_poly.entity_id
_entity_poly.type
_entity_poly.pdbx_seq_one_letter_code
_entity_poly.pdbx_strand_id
1 'polypeptide(L)'
;FKTPSRKPILKISSLFAVDSFSGGMIFDAFFALWMVDKYGMNEGTIAAIMIVTQGLNLVSIWLAPSVAKRIGLLNTFVWTQVASNICLIAFAFAPGPAIAAGIWMLRGIFDEMDVPTRQSYMMALVPPEERTVMAGSANLGRGLGRMPSSTVTGFLWAGAYTVAPWLIGGSLKLAYDFAIYFSFRN
;
A
#
# COMPACT_ATOMS: atom_id res chain seq x y z
N PHE A 1 -28.18 6.02 0.00
CA PHE A 1 -27.51 5.12 0.96
C PHE A 1 -28.34 5.00 2.24
N LYS A 2 -29.36 4.13 2.24
CA LYS A 2 -30.17 3.78 3.43
C LYS A 2 -29.79 2.36 3.88
N THR A 3 -28.51 2.11 4.15
CA THR A 3 -28.04 0.81 4.67
C THR A 3 -27.79 0.92 6.17
N PRO A 4 -28.14 -0.10 6.97
CA PRO A 4 -27.84 -0.14 8.41
C PRO A 4 -26.34 0.06 8.70
N SER A 5 -25.47 -0.48 7.88
CA SER A 5 -23.99 -0.39 8.03
C SER A 5 -23.36 0.87 7.41
N ARG A 6 -24.13 1.96 7.20
CA ARG A 6 -23.63 3.19 6.57
C ARG A 6 -22.38 3.76 7.24
N LYS A 7 -22.34 3.78 8.58
CA LYS A 7 -21.19 4.34 9.33
C LYS A 7 -19.88 3.56 9.08
N PRO A 8 -19.83 2.23 9.27
CA PRO A 8 -18.61 1.46 8.98
C PRO A 8 -18.24 1.52 7.50
N ILE A 9 -19.20 1.49 6.56
CA ILE A 9 -18.92 1.60 5.13
C ILE A 9 -18.23 2.93 4.79
N LEU A 10 -18.77 4.06 5.23
CA LEU A 10 -18.18 5.37 4.98
C LEU A 10 -16.82 5.52 5.64
N LYS A 11 -16.67 5.04 6.88
CA LYS A 11 -15.38 5.09 7.61
C LYS A 11 -14.29 4.32 6.88
N ILE A 12 -14.57 3.10 6.43
CA ILE A 12 -13.59 2.29 5.68
C ILE A 12 -13.31 2.93 4.31
N SER A 13 -14.34 3.37 3.59
CA SER A 13 -14.14 3.97 2.26
C SER A 13 -13.30 5.25 2.31
N SER A 14 -13.48 6.09 3.35
CA SER A 14 -12.64 7.28 3.52
C SER A 14 -11.21 6.95 3.91
N LEU A 15 -11.01 5.97 4.78
CA LEU A 15 -9.66 5.48 5.13
C LEU A 15 -8.95 4.88 3.91
N PHE A 16 -9.68 4.13 3.08
CA PHE A 16 -9.13 3.60 1.83
C PHE A 16 -8.82 4.66 0.77
N ALA A 17 -9.53 5.79 0.78
CA ALA A 17 -9.17 6.92 -0.06
C ALA A 17 -7.79 7.50 0.34
N VAL A 18 -7.51 7.62 1.64
CA VAL A 18 -6.21 8.07 2.15
C VAL A 18 -5.10 7.08 1.79
N ASP A 19 -5.33 5.78 2.01
CA ASP A 19 -4.38 4.72 1.61
C ASP A 19 -4.09 4.75 0.12
N SER A 20 -5.13 4.87 -0.72
CA SER A 20 -4.97 4.90 -2.17
C SER A 20 -4.33 6.18 -2.69
N PHE A 21 -4.55 7.32 -2.02
CA PHE A 21 -3.80 8.54 -2.31
C PHE A 21 -2.31 8.33 -2.04
N SER A 22 -1.97 7.80 -0.86
CA SER A 22 -0.59 7.53 -0.47
C SER A 22 0.09 6.51 -1.38
N GLY A 23 -0.60 5.39 -1.67
CA GLY A 23 -0.09 4.35 -2.57
C GLY A 23 0.02 4.80 -4.02
N GLY A 24 -0.86 5.70 -4.45
CA GLY A 24 -0.81 6.29 -5.79
C GLY A 24 0.35 7.26 -6.00
N MET A 25 0.97 7.76 -4.93
CA MET A 25 2.23 8.53 -5.01
C MET A 25 3.44 7.64 -5.32
N ILE A 26 3.33 6.34 -5.05
CA ILE A 26 4.42 5.36 -5.10
C ILE A 26 4.00 4.24 -6.04
N PHE A 27 4.38 4.35 -7.30
CA PHE A 27 4.08 3.35 -8.33
C PHE A 27 5.36 2.88 -9.02
N ASP A 28 5.30 1.72 -9.67
CA ASP A 28 6.47 1.04 -10.23
C ASP A 28 7.30 1.89 -11.18
N ALA A 29 6.66 2.71 -12.02
CA ALA A 29 7.39 3.62 -12.92
C ALA A 29 8.18 4.68 -12.14
N PHE A 30 7.68 5.09 -10.97
CA PHE A 30 8.37 6.05 -10.11
C PHE A 30 9.58 5.42 -9.41
N PHE A 31 9.47 4.14 -9.03
CA PHE A 31 10.61 3.36 -8.56
C PHE A 31 11.69 3.27 -9.64
N ALA A 32 11.31 2.92 -10.88
CA ALA A 32 12.27 2.81 -11.99
C ALA A 32 12.98 4.15 -12.25
N LEU A 33 12.22 5.25 -12.31
CA LEU A 33 12.75 6.60 -12.48
C LEU A 33 13.74 6.97 -11.36
N TRP A 34 13.38 6.68 -10.09
CA TRP A 34 14.25 6.92 -8.95
C TRP A 34 15.56 6.15 -9.02
N MET A 35 15.52 4.87 -9.43
CA MET A 35 16.72 4.03 -9.54
C MET A 35 17.66 4.52 -10.67
N VAL A 36 17.10 5.01 -11.77
CA VAL A 36 17.87 5.66 -12.85
C VAL A 36 18.47 6.98 -12.37
N ASP A 37 17.64 7.87 -11.83
CA ASP A 37 18.03 9.23 -11.51
C ASP A 37 19.06 9.29 -10.36
N LYS A 38 18.82 8.54 -9.29
CA LYS A 38 19.65 8.56 -8.08
C LYS A 38 20.92 7.72 -8.19
N TYR A 39 20.84 6.58 -8.89
CA TYR A 39 21.94 5.59 -8.90
C TYR A 39 22.51 5.32 -10.29
N GLY A 40 21.98 5.90 -11.36
CA GLY A 40 22.42 5.65 -12.73
C GLY A 40 22.23 4.20 -13.17
N MET A 41 21.25 3.48 -12.59
CA MET A 41 21.05 2.06 -12.84
C MET A 41 20.48 1.84 -14.24
N ASN A 42 20.95 0.81 -14.95
CA ASN A 42 20.45 0.49 -16.27
C ASN A 42 19.06 -0.17 -16.20
N GLU A 43 18.26 0.05 -17.25
CA GLU A 43 16.86 -0.40 -17.35
C GLU A 43 16.72 -1.93 -17.23
N GLY A 44 17.68 -2.70 -17.77
CA GLY A 44 17.66 -4.17 -17.69
C GLY A 44 17.77 -4.68 -16.25
N THR A 45 18.63 -4.05 -15.43
CA THR A 45 18.77 -4.39 -14.01
C THR A 45 17.50 -4.00 -13.24
N ILE A 46 16.93 -2.84 -13.52
CA ILE A 46 15.67 -2.40 -12.91
C ILE A 46 14.54 -3.37 -13.25
N ALA A 47 14.41 -3.76 -14.51
CA ALA A 47 13.43 -4.75 -14.95
C ALA A 47 13.60 -6.09 -14.22
N ALA A 48 14.83 -6.57 -14.04
CA ALA A 48 15.09 -7.79 -13.28
C ALA A 48 14.68 -7.67 -11.81
N ILE A 49 14.96 -6.53 -11.16
CA ILE A 49 14.51 -6.26 -9.79
C ILE A 49 12.96 -6.28 -9.71
N MET A 50 12.29 -5.64 -10.66
CA MET A 50 10.83 -5.61 -10.71
C MET A 50 10.23 -7.00 -10.90
N ILE A 51 10.79 -7.82 -11.79
CA ILE A 51 10.35 -9.21 -12.00
C ILE A 51 10.49 -10.03 -10.71
N VAL A 52 11.63 -9.93 -10.03
CA VAL A 52 11.84 -10.63 -8.75
C VAL A 52 10.86 -10.14 -7.70
N THR A 53 10.64 -8.82 -7.61
CA THR A 53 9.68 -8.24 -6.67
C THR A 53 8.26 -8.73 -6.94
N GLN A 54 7.82 -8.82 -8.20
CA GLN A 54 6.51 -9.37 -8.55
C GLN A 54 6.39 -10.84 -8.17
N GLY A 55 7.46 -11.63 -8.33
CA GLY A 55 7.51 -13.00 -7.81
C GLY A 55 7.34 -13.07 -6.28
N LEU A 56 7.98 -12.18 -5.54
CA LEU A 56 7.83 -12.07 -4.09
C LEU A 56 6.41 -11.62 -3.69
N ASN A 57 5.80 -10.72 -4.45
CA ASN A 57 4.40 -10.31 -4.26
C ASN A 57 3.43 -11.50 -4.40
N LEU A 58 3.63 -12.37 -5.39
CA LEU A 58 2.83 -13.59 -5.55
C LEU A 58 2.98 -14.52 -4.34
N VAL A 59 4.21 -14.72 -3.86
CA VAL A 59 4.47 -15.51 -2.64
C VAL A 59 3.78 -14.88 -1.43
N SER A 60 3.84 -13.56 -1.32
CA SER A 60 3.19 -12.77 -0.27
C SER A 60 1.67 -13.04 -0.21
N ILE A 61 0.99 -12.93 -1.36
CA ILE A 61 -0.46 -13.21 -1.46
C ILE A 61 -0.77 -14.65 -1.04
N TRP A 62 0.04 -15.61 -1.47
CA TRP A 62 -0.15 -17.01 -1.16
C TRP A 62 0.05 -17.33 0.33
N LEU A 63 0.97 -16.66 0.99
CA LEU A 63 1.24 -16.83 2.43
C LEU A 63 0.20 -16.13 3.31
N ALA A 64 -0.46 -15.08 2.84
CA ALA A 64 -1.36 -14.24 3.62
C ALA A 64 -2.46 -15.02 4.37
N PRO A 65 -3.17 -16.01 3.79
CA PRO A 65 -4.16 -16.78 4.53
C PRO A 65 -3.57 -17.60 5.68
N SER A 66 -2.34 -18.11 5.51
CA SER A 66 -1.65 -18.89 6.55
C SER A 66 -1.24 -18.03 7.74
N VAL A 67 -0.77 -16.82 7.47
CA VAL A 67 -0.44 -15.82 8.49
C VAL A 67 -1.72 -15.37 9.20
N ALA A 68 -2.78 -15.05 8.43
CA ALA A 68 -4.07 -14.62 8.97
C ALA A 68 -4.74 -15.65 9.89
N LYS A 69 -4.57 -16.94 9.63
CA LYS A 69 -5.03 -18.01 10.55
C LYS A 69 -4.32 -18.00 11.90
N ARG A 70 -3.08 -17.52 11.96
CA ARG A 70 -2.27 -17.52 13.20
C ARG A 70 -2.47 -16.26 14.03
N ILE A 71 -2.49 -15.10 13.41
CA ILE A 71 -2.51 -13.80 14.11
C ILE A 71 -3.81 -13.00 13.91
N GLY A 72 -4.73 -13.52 13.10
CA GLY A 72 -6.01 -12.87 12.78
C GLY A 72 -5.95 -11.93 11.56
N LEU A 73 -7.10 -11.69 10.94
CA LEU A 73 -7.22 -10.90 9.72
C LEU A 73 -6.74 -9.44 9.90
N LEU A 74 -7.21 -8.78 10.96
CA LEU A 74 -6.85 -7.38 11.21
C LEU A 74 -5.36 -7.21 11.50
N ASN A 75 -4.79 -8.08 12.32
CA ASN A 75 -3.37 -8.02 12.65
C ASN A 75 -2.50 -8.30 11.42
N THR A 76 -2.85 -9.29 10.61
CA THR A 76 -2.13 -9.57 9.36
C THR A 76 -2.17 -8.36 8.45
N PHE A 77 -3.38 -7.83 8.19
CA PHE A 77 -3.60 -6.67 7.34
C PHE A 77 -2.74 -5.46 7.80
N VAL A 78 -2.77 -5.12 9.09
CA VAL A 78 -2.09 -3.92 9.58
C VAL A 78 -0.57 -4.12 9.69
N TRP A 79 -0.11 -5.20 10.34
CA TRP A 79 1.32 -5.34 10.63
C TRP A 79 2.17 -5.66 9.41
N THR A 80 1.63 -6.32 8.39
CA THR A 80 2.35 -6.51 7.13
C THR A 80 2.50 -5.19 6.37
N GLN A 81 1.46 -4.34 6.38
CA GLN A 81 1.55 -2.99 5.79
C GLN A 81 2.51 -2.09 6.56
N VAL A 82 2.50 -2.11 7.88
CA VAL A 82 3.47 -1.35 8.69
C VAL A 82 4.90 -1.76 8.33
N ALA A 83 5.19 -3.06 8.21
CA ALA A 83 6.52 -3.54 7.79
C ALA A 83 6.87 -3.06 6.37
N SER A 84 5.95 -3.17 5.40
CA SER A 84 6.11 -2.67 4.04
C SER A 84 6.39 -1.16 4.00
N ASN A 85 5.64 -0.37 4.78
CA ASN A 85 5.76 1.09 4.81
C ASN A 85 7.07 1.55 5.50
N ILE A 86 7.56 0.82 6.51
CA ILE A 86 8.90 1.06 7.08
C ILE A 86 9.97 0.81 6.04
N CYS A 87 9.90 -0.30 5.28
CA CYS A 87 10.81 -0.56 4.16
C CYS A 87 10.76 0.55 3.12
N LEU A 88 9.57 1.09 2.81
CA LEU A 88 9.39 2.18 1.87
C LEU A 88 10.10 3.47 2.31
N ILE A 89 9.97 3.84 3.58
CA ILE A 89 10.68 5.00 4.14
C ILE A 89 12.19 4.74 4.13
N ALA A 90 12.63 3.55 4.54
CA ALA A 90 14.03 3.18 4.53
C ALA A 90 14.65 3.21 3.11
N PHE A 91 13.88 2.83 2.09
CA PHE A 91 14.27 2.89 0.68
C PHE A 91 14.67 4.31 0.26
N ALA A 92 13.97 5.35 0.72
CA ALA A 92 14.29 6.74 0.40
C ALA A 92 15.70 7.15 0.85
N PHE A 93 16.20 6.54 1.94
CA PHE A 93 17.51 6.82 2.54
C PHE A 93 18.58 5.77 2.18
N ALA A 94 18.30 4.84 1.29
CA ALA A 94 19.27 3.81 0.92
C ALA A 94 20.57 4.44 0.40
N PRO A 95 21.74 4.01 0.94
CA PRO A 95 23.04 4.61 0.59
C PRO A 95 23.61 4.13 -0.74
N GLY A 96 23.01 3.09 -1.35
CA GLY A 96 23.48 2.56 -2.62
C GLY A 96 22.46 1.68 -3.32
N PRO A 97 22.68 1.39 -4.62
CA PRO A 97 21.70 0.71 -5.46
C PRO A 97 21.38 -0.72 -5.00
N ALA A 98 22.37 -1.47 -4.52
CA ALA A 98 22.16 -2.84 -4.03
C ALA A 98 21.30 -2.88 -2.76
N ILE A 99 21.51 -1.94 -1.84
CA ILE A 99 20.71 -1.83 -0.60
C ILE A 99 19.31 -1.36 -0.94
N ALA A 100 19.15 -0.40 -1.85
CA ALA A 100 17.87 0.06 -2.34
C ALA A 100 17.07 -1.09 -2.97
N ALA A 101 17.68 -1.86 -3.86
CA ALA A 101 17.07 -3.04 -4.48
C ALA A 101 16.68 -4.09 -3.44
N GLY A 102 17.55 -4.38 -2.47
CA GLY A 102 17.26 -5.33 -1.37
C GLY A 102 16.08 -4.90 -0.52
N ILE A 103 16.00 -3.62 -0.14
CA ILE A 103 14.87 -3.06 0.63
C ILE A 103 13.58 -3.14 -0.18
N TRP A 104 13.62 -2.83 -1.48
CA TRP A 104 12.46 -2.90 -2.36
C TRP A 104 11.93 -4.32 -2.51
N MET A 105 12.83 -5.30 -2.70
CA MET A 105 12.47 -6.73 -2.75
C MET A 105 11.91 -7.21 -1.40
N LEU A 106 12.52 -6.81 -0.27
CA LEU A 106 12.03 -7.15 1.07
C LEU A 106 10.62 -6.59 1.30
N ARG A 107 10.36 -5.36 0.85
CA ARG A 107 9.06 -4.75 0.86
C ARG A 107 8.03 -5.63 0.13
N GLY A 108 8.37 -6.17 -1.04
CA GLY A 108 7.50 -7.04 -1.84
C GLY A 108 6.99 -8.28 -1.09
N ILE A 109 7.72 -8.78 -0.09
CA ILE A 109 7.26 -9.91 0.74
C ILE A 109 6.06 -9.53 1.61
N PHE A 110 5.94 -8.26 2.01
CA PHE A 110 4.90 -7.78 2.93
C PHE A 110 3.77 -7.02 2.24
N ASP A 111 4.05 -6.42 1.09
CA ASP A 111 3.21 -5.40 0.44
C ASP A 111 1.84 -5.95 0.01
N GLU A 112 1.77 -7.17 -0.48
CA GLU A 112 0.54 -7.74 -1.03
C GLU A 112 -0.23 -8.65 -0.04
N MET A 113 0.31 -8.91 1.16
CA MET A 113 -0.38 -9.73 2.18
C MET A 113 -1.66 -9.06 2.68
N ASP A 114 -1.74 -7.74 2.62
CA ASP A 114 -2.91 -6.99 3.04
C ASP A 114 -4.11 -7.20 2.12
N VAL A 115 -3.91 -7.42 0.82
CA VAL A 115 -4.97 -7.46 -0.18
C VAL A 115 -6.03 -8.52 0.12
N PRO A 116 -5.72 -9.82 0.27
CA PRO A 116 -6.72 -10.82 0.60
C PRO A 116 -7.27 -10.69 2.02
N THR A 117 -6.44 -10.29 2.98
CA THR A 117 -6.85 -10.13 4.37
C THR A 117 -7.78 -8.92 4.55
N ARG A 118 -7.50 -7.82 3.89
CA ARG A 118 -8.33 -6.62 3.85
C ARG A 118 -9.70 -6.89 3.21
N GLN A 119 -9.73 -7.58 2.08
CA GLN A 119 -10.98 -7.95 1.42
C GLN A 119 -11.83 -8.86 2.30
N SER A 120 -11.24 -9.88 2.90
CA SER A 120 -11.93 -10.78 3.82
C SER A 120 -12.45 -10.05 5.04
N TYR A 121 -11.65 -9.14 5.61
CA TYR A 121 -12.03 -8.33 6.76
C TYR A 121 -13.21 -7.40 6.44
N MET A 122 -13.19 -6.69 5.30
CA MET A 122 -14.29 -5.83 4.87
C MET A 122 -15.61 -6.60 4.75
N MET A 123 -15.57 -7.80 4.16
CA MET A 123 -16.76 -8.62 3.97
C MET A 123 -17.30 -9.17 5.30
N ALA A 124 -16.46 -9.31 6.33
CA ALA A 124 -16.87 -9.72 7.66
C ALA A 124 -17.54 -8.59 8.49
N LEU A 125 -17.33 -7.33 8.13
CA LEU A 125 -17.88 -6.17 8.85
C LEU A 125 -19.33 -5.84 8.51
N VAL A 126 -19.86 -6.40 7.43
CA VAL A 126 -21.20 -6.12 6.94
C VAL A 126 -21.98 -7.40 6.67
N PRO A 127 -23.32 -7.39 6.82
CA PRO A 127 -24.15 -8.54 6.46
C PRO A 127 -24.06 -8.85 4.95
N PRO A 128 -24.37 -10.09 4.55
CA PRO A 128 -24.22 -10.56 3.16
C PRO A 128 -24.88 -9.65 2.12
N GLU A 129 -26.02 -9.08 2.45
CA GLU A 129 -26.83 -8.22 1.57
C GLU A 129 -26.16 -6.87 1.26
N GLU A 130 -25.26 -6.44 2.15
CA GLU A 130 -24.55 -5.15 2.02
C GLU A 130 -23.13 -5.27 1.47
N ARG A 131 -22.64 -6.47 1.21
CA ARG A 131 -21.26 -6.73 0.74
C ARG A 131 -20.97 -6.04 -0.60
N THR A 132 -21.92 -6.05 -1.52
CA THR A 132 -21.77 -5.37 -2.82
C THR A 132 -21.64 -3.86 -2.64
N VAL A 133 -22.45 -3.27 -1.76
CA VAL A 133 -22.39 -1.84 -1.44
C VAL A 133 -21.06 -1.49 -0.77
N MET A 134 -20.61 -2.32 0.16
CA MET A 134 -19.30 -2.17 0.82
C MET A 134 -18.15 -2.19 -0.19
N ALA A 135 -18.12 -3.21 -1.07
CA ALA A 135 -17.09 -3.33 -2.09
C ALA A 135 -17.10 -2.14 -3.08
N GLY A 136 -18.27 -1.76 -3.56
CA GLY A 136 -18.45 -0.63 -4.47
C GLY A 136 -18.00 0.70 -3.85
N SER A 137 -18.41 0.97 -2.61
CA SER A 137 -18.04 2.19 -1.87
C SER A 137 -16.54 2.24 -1.59
N ALA A 138 -15.94 1.11 -1.21
CA ALA A 138 -14.50 0.99 -0.98
C ALA A 138 -13.70 1.24 -2.27
N ASN A 139 -14.13 0.65 -3.39
CA ASN A 139 -13.49 0.86 -4.69
C ASN A 139 -13.63 2.30 -5.20
N LEU A 140 -14.80 2.92 -5.00
CA LEU A 140 -15.01 4.33 -5.33
C LEU A 140 -14.08 5.23 -4.49
N GLY A 141 -14.00 5.00 -3.18
CA GLY A 141 -13.10 5.71 -2.29
C GLY A 141 -11.64 5.61 -2.74
N ARG A 142 -11.18 4.41 -3.10
CA ARG A 142 -9.84 4.20 -3.64
C ARG A 142 -9.61 4.93 -4.96
N GLY A 143 -10.56 4.86 -5.89
CA GLY A 143 -10.45 5.54 -7.19
C GLY A 143 -10.29 7.05 -7.00
N LEU A 144 -11.18 7.66 -6.22
CA LEU A 144 -11.14 9.09 -5.92
C LEU A 144 -9.86 9.51 -5.18
N GLY A 145 -9.39 8.69 -4.22
CA GLY A 145 -8.13 8.95 -3.52
C GLY A 145 -6.91 8.89 -4.44
N ARG A 146 -6.88 7.94 -5.37
CA ARG A 146 -5.74 7.73 -6.26
C ARG A 146 -5.62 8.80 -7.36
N MET A 147 -6.72 9.40 -7.82
CA MET A 147 -6.71 10.37 -8.92
C MET A 147 -5.72 11.52 -8.74
N PRO A 148 -5.68 12.26 -7.61
CA PRO A 148 -4.78 13.40 -7.45
C PRO A 148 -3.32 13.01 -7.16
N SER A 149 -3.04 11.77 -6.77
CA SER A 149 -1.74 11.36 -6.24
C SER A 149 -0.61 11.48 -7.26
N SER A 150 -0.82 11.04 -8.50
CA SER A 150 0.19 11.10 -9.57
C SER A 150 0.54 12.55 -9.92
N THR A 151 -0.45 13.45 -9.92
CA THR A 151 -0.24 14.88 -10.15
C THR A 151 0.60 15.50 -9.04
N VAL A 152 0.28 15.20 -7.77
CA VAL A 152 1.06 15.68 -6.62
C VAL A 152 2.50 15.16 -6.70
N THR A 153 2.69 13.88 -7.01
CA THR A 153 4.03 13.28 -7.18
C THR A 153 4.81 13.98 -8.29
N GLY A 154 4.17 14.23 -9.44
CA GLY A 154 4.79 14.93 -10.56
C GLY A 154 5.25 16.35 -10.19
N PHE A 155 4.43 17.12 -9.45
CA PHE A 155 4.82 18.45 -8.96
C PHE A 155 5.99 18.39 -7.97
N LEU A 156 5.99 17.45 -7.04
CA LEU A 156 7.09 17.28 -6.09
C LEU A 156 8.40 16.93 -6.80
N TRP A 157 8.32 16.07 -7.81
CA TRP A 157 9.49 15.71 -8.62
C TRP A 157 10.02 16.91 -9.42
N ALA A 158 9.16 17.63 -10.11
CA ALA A 158 9.53 18.81 -10.88
C ALA A 158 10.15 19.91 -9.99
N GLY A 159 9.74 20.00 -8.72
CA GLY A 159 10.31 20.89 -7.72
C GLY A 159 11.62 20.43 -7.09
N ALA A 160 12.26 19.36 -7.61
CA ALA A 160 13.46 18.72 -7.04
C ALA A 160 13.28 18.08 -5.65
N TYR A 161 12.05 17.92 -5.17
CA TYR A 161 11.75 17.24 -3.91
C TYR A 161 11.57 15.72 -4.13
N THR A 162 12.55 15.08 -4.75
CA THR A 162 12.46 13.69 -5.22
C THR A 162 12.28 12.66 -4.10
N VAL A 163 12.73 12.98 -2.88
CA VAL A 163 12.55 12.14 -1.67
C VAL A 163 11.16 12.29 -1.07
N ALA A 164 10.51 13.44 -1.27
CA ALA A 164 9.25 13.77 -0.60
C ALA A 164 8.10 12.78 -0.88
N PRO A 165 7.86 12.28 -2.10
CA PRO A 165 6.81 11.29 -2.35
C PRO A 165 6.95 10.02 -1.51
N TRP A 166 8.18 9.52 -1.32
CA TRP A 166 8.48 8.34 -0.52
C TRP A 166 8.15 8.55 0.95
N LEU A 167 8.54 9.71 1.50
CA LEU A 167 8.30 10.06 2.90
C LEU A 167 6.82 10.37 3.15
N ILE A 168 6.20 11.18 2.31
CA ILE A 168 4.78 11.55 2.46
C ILE A 168 3.93 10.30 2.28
N GLY A 169 4.15 9.53 1.21
CA GLY A 169 3.40 8.31 0.95
C GLY A 169 3.55 7.28 2.07
N GLY A 170 4.80 7.00 2.49
CA GLY A 170 5.07 6.07 3.59
C GLY A 170 4.48 6.51 4.93
N SER A 171 4.62 7.81 5.28
CA SER A 171 4.08 8.34 6.54
C SER A 171 2.55 8.34 6.57
N LEU A 172 1.89 8.71 5.47
CA LEU A 172 0.43 8.67 5.36
C LEU A 172 -0.10 7.24 5.43
N LYS A 173 0.60 6.28 4.80
CA LYS A 173 0.24 4.86 4.91
C LYS A 173 0.39 4.35 6.34
N LEU A 174 1.46 4.70 7.05
CA LEU A 174 1.61 4.35 8.46
C LEU A 174 0.49 4.96 9.32
N ALA A 175 0.16 6.24 9.10
CA ALA A 175 -0.94 6.88 9.82
C ALA A 175 -2.29 6.19 9.55
N TYR A 176 -2.53 5.78 8.31
CA TYR A 176 -3.70 4.98 7.91
C TYR A 176 -3.71 3.62 8.62
N ASP A 177 -2.60 2.88 8.65
CA ASP A 177 -2.50 1.57 9.27
C ASP A 177 -2.85 1.64 10.78
N PHE A 178 -2.31 2.64 11.48
CA PHE A 178 -2.65 2.88 12.87
C PHE A 178 -4.11 3.32 13.05
N ALA A 179 -4.63 4.17 12.14
CA ALA A 179 -6.03 4.59 12.19
C ALA A 179 -7.00 3.41 12.02
N ILE A 180 -6.71 2.48 11.10
CA ILE A 180 -7.47 1.23 10.95
C ILE A 180 -7.36 0.38 12.21
N TYR A 181 -6.14 0.15 12.70
CA TYR A 181 -5.92 -0.68 13.88
C TYR A 181 -6.72 -0.20 15.09
N PHE A 182 -6.58 1.07 15.46
CA PHE A 182 -7.30 1.63 16.61
C PHE A 182 -8.81 1.77 16.38
N SER A 183 -9.24 1.86 15.12
CA SER A 183 -10.67 1.99 14.79
C SER A 183 -11.43 0.68 14.84
N PHE A 184 -10.75 -0.46 14.67
CA PHE A 184 -11.38 -1.76 14.44
C PHE A 184 -10.78 -2.89 15.30
N ARG A 185 -9.93 -2.57 16.28
CA ARG A 185 -9.31 -3.53 17.19
C ARG A 185 -10.30 -4.14 18.21
N ASN A 186 -11.46 -3.47 18.45
CA ASN A 186 -12.46 -3.89 19.45
C ASN A 186 -13.45 -4.88 18.87
#